data_cd4b29a604c2fb3f0ee3b00edbfecf61
#
_entry.id   cd4b29a604c2fb3f0ee3b00edbfecf61
#
_cell.length_a   1.000
_cell.length_b   1.000
_cell.length_c   1.000
_cell.angle_alpha   90.00
_cell.angle_beta   90.00
_cell.angle_gamma   90.00
#
_symmetry.space_group_name_H-M   'P 1'
#
loop_
_entity.id
_entity.type
_entity.pdbx_description
1 polymer ?
#
loop_
_entity_poly.entity_id
_entity_poly.type
_entity_poly.pdbx_seq_one_letter_code
_entity_poly.pdbx_strand_id
1 'polypeptide(L)'
;MGWATPLRIERVLGDVRSRWPDMPISLHLHDTRGLAVANAHAGLKMGVTQFDSTVGGLGGCPFAGQPKAAGNICTEELVLLCEEMGIDTGVDLDALIEVGRMAEEIVEHQLPGELIHAGSLNAFRRRAAA
;
A
#
# COMPACT_ATOMS: atom_id res chain seq x y z
N MET A 1 11.07 -9.27 1.06
CA MET A 1 10.82 -10.34 2.07
C MET A 1 9.78 -9.97 3.14
N GLY A 2 9.29 -8.75 3.19
CA GLY A 2 8.25 -8.32 4.14
C GLY A 2 8.63 -8.52 5.63
N TRP A 3 9.89 -8.28 5.98
CA TRP A 3 10.38 -8.41 7.38
C TRP A 3 10.39 -7.10 8.15
N ALA A 4 10.07 -5.99 7.48
CA ALA A 4 9.96 -4.71 8.15
C ALA A 4 8.74 -4.70 9.08
N THR A 5 8.88 -3.98 10.18
CA THR A 5 7.80 -3.65 11.11
C THR A 5 7.73 -2.13 11.24
N PRO A 6 6.60 -1.55 11.67
CA PRO A 6 6.49 -0.10 11.86
C PRO A 6 7.64 0.49 12.68
N LEU A 7 7.99 -0.15 13.79
CA LEU A 7 9.12 0.27 14.64
C LEU A 7 10.46 0.27 13.88
N ARG A 8 10.67 -0.72 13.00
CA ARG A 8 11.90 -0.79 12.19
C ARG A 8 11.92 0.30 11.12
N ILE A 9 10.77 0.61 10.51
CA ILE A 9 10.63 1.75 9.58
C ILE A 9 11.00 3.05 10.29
N GLU A 10 10.41 3.32 11.45
CA GLU A 10 10.69 4.53 12.24
C GLU A 10 12.19 4.66 12.59
N ARG A 11 12.81 3.57 13.04
CA ARG A 11 14.24 3.58 13.37
C ARG A 11 15.13 3.87 12.17
N VAL A 12 14.90 3.16 11.05
CA VAL A 12 15.71 3.34 9.84
C VAL A 12 15.54 4.76 9.29
N LEU A 13 14.31 5.26 9.21
CA LEU A 13 14.05 6.62 8.75
C LEU A 13 14.65 7.67 9.69
N GLY A 14 14.57 7.46 11.00
CA GLY A 14 15.22 8.31 11.99
C GLY A 14 16.74 8.35 11.81
N ASP A 15 17.36 7.19 11.65
CA ASP A 15 18.81 7.10 11.41
C ASP A 15 19.25 7.77 10.11
N VAL A 16 18.47 7.59 9.01
CA VAL A 16 18.76 8.25 7.73
C VAL A 16 18.63 9.76 7.86
N ARG A 17 17.53 10.25 8.43
CA ARG A 17 17.28 11.70 8.56
C ARG A 17 18.25 12.40 9.51
N SER A 18 18.73 11.71 10.54
CA SER A 18 19.75 12.28 11.45
C SER A 18 21.08 12.55 10.73
N ARG A 19 21.38 11.79 9.68
CA ARG A 19 22.62 11.93 8.89
C ARG A 19 22.45 12.80 7.66
N TRP A 20 21.28 12.72 7.04
CA TRP A 20 20.94 13.40 5.77
C TRP A 20 19.53 14.00 5.85
N PRO A 21 19.36 15.13 6.58
CA PRO A 21 18.02 15.69 6.87
C PRO A 21 17.21 16.05 5.62
N ASP A 22 17.88 16.49 4.55
CA ASP A 22 17.24 16.96 3.32
C ASP A 22 17.16 15.88 2.22
N MET A 23 17.57 14.63 2.54
CA MET A 23 17.53 13.56 1.54
C MET A 23 16.10 13.18 1.21
N PRO A 24 15.70 13.19 -0.09
CA PRO A 24 14.42 12.64 -0.51
C PRO A 24 14.36 11.15 -0.21
N ILE A 25 13.25 10.70 0.36
CA ILE A 25 13.05 9.29 0.73
C ILE A 25 11.78 8.79 0.06
N SER A 26 11.89 7.67 -0.67
CA SER A 26 10.77 6.86 -1.13
C SER A 26 10.80 5.51 -0.42
N LEU A 27 9.62 4.96 -0.13
CA LEU A 27 9.50 3.64 0.47
C LEU A 27 8.99 2.63 -0.55
N HIS A 28 9.73 1.52 -0.66
CA HIS A 28 9.33 0.31 -1.36
C HIS A 28 9.03 -0.79 -0.34
N LEU A 29 7.75 -1.13 -0.22
CA LEU A 29 7.26 -2.02 0.83
C LEU A 29 6.66 -3.29 0.23
N HIS A 30 6.98 -4.43 0.84
CA HIS A 30 6.39 -5.72 0.50
C HIS A 30 5.38 -6.16 1.55
N ASP A 31 4.26 -6.71 1.07
CA ASP A 31 3.17 -7.18 1.92
C ASP A 31 3.16 -8.70 2.17
N THR A 32 4.26 -9.35 1.91
CA THR A 32 4.43 -10.81 2.06
C THR A 32 3.88 -11.37 3.39
N ARG A 33 3.79 -10.54 4.44
CA ARG A 33 3.31 -10.89 5.79
C ARG A 33 2.24 -9.96 6.32
N GLY A 34 1.55 -9.23 5.45
CA GLY A 34 0.42 -8.38 5.84
C GLY A 34 0.80 -7.14 6.65
N LEU A 35 2.05 -6.67 6.56
CA LEU A 35 2.51 -5.50 7.33
C LEU A 35 2.77 -4.25 6.48
N ALA A 36 2.56 -4.31 5.17
CA ALA A 36 2.93 -3.20 4.30
C ALA A 36 2.15 -1.92 4.61
N VAL A 37 0.84 -2.02 4.81
CA VAL A 37 -0.01 -0.86 5.15
C VAL A 37 0.39 -0.26 6.50
N ALA A 38 0.66 -1.08 7.50
CA ALA A 38 1.15 -0.60 8.80
C ALA A 38 2.52 0.09 8.70
N ASN A 39 3.40 -0.45 7.85
CA ASN A 39 4.71 0.15 7.57
C ASN A 39 4.58 1.45 6.79
N ALA A 40 3.65 1.54 5.83
CA ALA A 40 3.34 2.76 5.10
C ALA A 40 2.82 3.85 6.06
N HIS A 41 1.91 3.50 6.98
CA HIS A 41 1.44 4.41 8.02
C HIS A 41 2.60 4.97 8.87
N ALA A 42 3.54 4.10 9.29
CA ALA A 42 4.72 4.55 10.01
C ALA A 42 5.59 5.51 9.17
N GLY A 43 5.76 5.21 7.87
CA GLY A 43 6.46 6.08 6.92
C GLY A 43 5.80 7.45 6.78
N LEU A 44 4.48 7.48 6.60
CA LEU A 44 3.68 8.72 6.52
C LEU A 44 3.84 9.56 7.80
N LYS A 45 3.75 8.95 8.98
CA LYS A 45 3.99 9.63 10.25
C LYS A 45 5.40 10.19 10.39
N MET A 46 6.38 9.55 9.78
CA MET A 46 7.76 10.03 9.69
C MET A 46 7.96 11.06 8.57
N GLY A 47 6.89 11.47 7.86
CA GLY A 47 6.92 12.50 6.81
C GLY A 47 7.45 11.99 5.47
N VAL A 48 7.37 10.69 5.18
CA VAL A 48 7.59 10.17 3.83
C VAL A 48 6.35 10.46 2.99
N THR A 49 6.57 10.98 1.78
CA THR A 49 5.50 11.34 0.84
C THR A 49 5.58 10.59 -0.49
N GLN A 50 6.57 9.72 -0.64
CA GLN A 50 6.78 8.93 -1.87
C GLN A 50 6.80 7.44 -1.54
N PHE A 51 6.00 6.68 -2.28
CA PHE A 51 5.86 5.24 -2.11
C PHE A 51 5.80 4.56 -3.47
N ASP A 52 6.46 3.42 -3.59
CA ASP A 52 6.22 2.49 -4.69
C ASP A 52 5.13 1.52 -4.28
N SER A 53 4.13 1.35 -5.13
CA SER A 53 3.03 0.42 -4.92
C SER A 53 2.59 -0.20 -6.25
N THR A 54 1.77 -1.22 -6.20
CA THR A 54 1.24 -1.85 -7.41
C THR A 54 -0.26 -2.07 -7.31
N VAL A 55 -0.93 -1.96 -8.45
CA VAL A 55 -2.36 -2.27 -8.56
C VAL A 55 -2.60 -3.70 -8.09
N GLY A 56 -3.58 -3.88 -7.22
CA GLY A 56 -3.95 -5.17 -6.67
C GLY A 56 -2.86 -5.90 -5.88
N GLY A 57 -1.75 -5.23 -5.54
CA GLY A 57 -0.60 -5.89 -4.93
C GLY A 57 0.17 -6.80 -5.89
N LEU A 58 0.07 -6.54 -7.20
CA LEU A 58 0.79 -7.28 -8.23
C LEU A 58 2.29 -7.37 -7.95
N GLY A 59 2.89 -8.44 -8.44
CA GLY A 59 4.29 -8.74 -8.24
C GLY A 59 4.50 -9.76 -7.14
N GLY A 60 5.66 -10.36 -7.13
CA GLY A 60 6.06 -11.38 -6.17
C GLY A 60 7.35 -11.00 -5.47
N CYS A 61 7.64 -11.67 -4.39
CA CYS A 61 8.94 -11.58 -3.76
C CYS A 61 9.72 -12.87 -4.09
N PRO A 62 10.75 -12.82 -4.95
CA PRO A 62 11.52 -14.01 -5.30
C PRO A 62 12.19 -14.66 -4.08
N PHE A 63 12.33 -13.91 -3.00
CA PHE A 63 12.92 -14.38 -1.74
C PHE A 63 11.87 -14.82 -0.70
N ALA A 64 10.57 -14.80 -1.02
CA ALA A 64 9.52 -15.21 -0.08
C ALA A 64 9.51 -16.71 0.16
N GLY A 65 10.06 -17.50 -0.76
CA GLY A 65 10.05 -18.96 -0.69
C GLY A 65 8.67 -19.60 -0.90
N GLN A 66 7.64 -18.80 -1.20
CA GLN A 66 6.26 -19.23 -1.41
C GLN A 66 5.69 -18.56 -2.66
N PRO A 67 5.30 -19.32 -3.69
CA PRO A 67 4.85 -18.77 -4.97
C PRO A 67 3.59 -17.89 -4.89
N LYS A 68 2.79 -18.07 -3.86
CA LYS A 68 1.52 -17.32 -3.64
C LYS A 68 1.65 -16.19 -2.61
N ALA A 69 2.85 -15.89 -2.15
CA ALA A 69 3.03 -14.82 -1.18
C ALA A 69 2.78 -13.47 -1.85
N ALA A 70 2.01 -12.60 -1.18
CA ALA A 70 1.81 -11.23 -1.61
C ALA A 70 3.15 -10.52 -1.86
N GLY A 71 3.20 -9.73 -2.91
CA GLY A 71 4.39 -8.99 -3.32
C GLY A 71 4.43 -7.60 -2.74
N ASN A 72 4.26 -6.61 -3.60
CA ASN A 72 4.29 -5.20 -3.23
C ASN A 72 3.06 -4.80 -2.42
N ILE A 73 3.17 -3.68 -1.70
CA ILE A 73 2.00 -3.02 -1.12
C ILE A 73 0.99 -2.71 -2.23
N CYS A 74 -0.28 -2.99 -1.97
CA CYS A 74 -1.36 -2.69 -2.88
C CYS A 74 -1.64 -1.18 -2.92
N THR A 75 -1.80 -0.62 -4.11
CA THR A 75 -2.05 0.81 -4.28
C THR A 75 -3.39 1.21 -3.70
N GLU A 76 -4.41 0.37 -3.87
CA GLU A 76 -5.78 0.61 -3.39
C GLU A 76 -5.81 0.75 -1.86
N GLU A 77 -5.12 -0.12 -1.11
CA GLU A 77 -5.03 -0.03 0.35
C GLU A 77 -4.19 1.16 0.81
N LEU A 78 -3.15 1.51 0.07
CA LEU A 78 -2.33 2.69 0.36
C LEU A 78 -3.13 3.98 0.16
N VAL A 79 -3.90 4.07 -0.93
CA VAL A 79 -4.78 5.22 -1.19
C VAL A 79 -5.87 5.33 -0.14
N LEU A 80 -6.53 4.22 0.22
CA LEU A 80 -7.51 4.21 1.31
C LEU A 80 -6.89 4.71 2.62
N LEU A 81 -5.70 4.21 2.99
CA LEU A 81 -5.00 4.68 4.19
C LEU A 81 -4.79 6.19 4.16
N CYS A 82 -4.34 6.74 3.03
CA CYS A 82 -4.13 8.17 2.87
C CYS A 82 -5.44 8.96 3.01
N GLU A 83 -6.51 8.53 2.34
CA GLU A 83 -7.83 9.16 2.44
C GLU A 83 -8.35 9.19 3.89
N GLU A 84 -8.26 8.06 4.61
CA GLU A 84 -8.69 7.95 6.01
C GLU A 84 -7.80 8.77 6.97
N MET A 85 -6.58 9.09 6.57
CA MET A 85 -5.69 10.01 7.28
C MET A 85 -5.89 11.49 6.87
N GLY A 86 -6.79 11.79 5.94
CA GLY A 86 -7.02 13.14 5.42
C GLY A 86 -5.91 13.64 4.48
N ILE A 87 -5.17 12.72 3.87
CA ILE A 87 -4.10 13.01 2.90
C ILE A 87 -4.68 12.85 1.49
N ASP A 88 -4.70 13.94 0.73
CA ASP A 88 -5.10 13.91 -0.67
C ASP A 88 -3.99 13.32 -1.53
N THR A 89 -4.31 12.24 -2.24
CA THR A 89 -3.41 11.57 -3.18
C THR A 89 -3.65 12.00 -4.63
N GLY A 90 -4.76 12.66 -4.90
CA GLY A 90 -5.23 12.95 -6.26
C GLY A 90 -5.69 11.72 -7.04
N VAL A 91 -5.81 10.55 -6.40
CA VAL A 91 -6.25 9.28 -7.01
C VAL A 91 -7.71 9.02 -6.68
N ASP A 92 -8.52 8.71 -7.69
CA ASP A 92 -9.89 8.23 -7.49
C ASP A 92 -9.84 6.74 -7.09
N LEU A 93 -10.14 6.47 -5.82
CA LEU A 93 -10.09 5.13 -5.27
C LEU A 93 -11.11 4.18 -5.90
N ASP A 94 -12.33 4.66 -6.22
CA ASP A 94 -13.34 3.82 -6.84
C ASP A 94 -12.89 3.41 -8.27
N ALA A 95 -12.34 4.33 -9.04
CA ALA A 95 -11.76 4.03 -10.35
C ALA A 95 -10.54 3.11 -10.25
N LEU A 96 -9.69 3.29 -9.25
CA LEU A 96 -8.53 2.42 -9.04
C LEU A 96 -8.93 0.98 -8.71
N ILE A 97 -9.98 0.77 -7.92
CA ILE A 97 -10.52 -0.57 -7.62
C ILE A 97 -11.00 -1.26 -8.91
N GLU A 98 -11.65 -0.53 -9.83
CA GLU A 98 -12.03 -1.12 -11.13
C GLU A 98 -10.80 -1.51 -11.95
N VAL A 99 -9.73 -0.70 -11.93
CA VAL A 99 -8.46 -1.06 -12.56
C VAL A 99 -7.85 -2.32 -11.93
N GLY A 100 -7.97 -2.49 -10.61
CA GLY A 100 -7.55 -3.71 -9.91
C GLY A 100 -8.29 -4.96 -10.41
N ARG A 101 -9.61 -4.86 -10.61
CA ARG A 101 -10.42 -5.95 -11.19
C ARG A 101 -10.01 -6.28 -12.63
N MET A 102 -9.77 -5.26 -13.44
CA MET A 102 -9.22 -5.46 -14.79
C MET A 102 -7.86 -6.14 -14.77
N ALA A 103 -7.01 -5.80 -13.80
CA ALA A 103 -5.72 -6.45 -13.66
C ALA A 103 -5.85 -7.94 -13.32
N GLU A 104 -6.81 -8.34 -12.47
CA GLU A 104 -7.12 -9.76 -12.21
C GLU A 104 -7.54 -10.51 -13.48
N GLU A 105 -8.39 -9.88 -14.30
CA GLU A 105 -8.80 -10.46 -15.59
C GLU A 105 -7.61 -10.66 -16.54
N ILE A 106 -6.69 -9.67 -16.60
CA ILE A 106 -5.52 -9.74 -17.48
C ILE A 106 -4.51 -10.82 -17.03
N VAL A 107 -4.31 -10.97 -15.74
CA VAL A 107 -3.36 -11.96 -15.20
C VAL A 107 -3.97 -13.34 -14.98
N GLU A 108 -5.28 -13.47 -15.17
CA GLU A 108 -6.06 -14.71 -15.06
C GLU A 108 -5.97 -15.39 -13.68
N HIS A 109 -5.74 -14.60 -12.62
CA HIS A 109 -5.77 -15.09 -11.24
C HIS A 109 -6.11 -13.97 -10.26
N GLN A 110 -6.61 -14.36 -9.07
CA GLN A 110 -6.88 -13.41 -8.00
C GLN A 110 -5.59 -12.72 -7.51
N LEU A 111 -5.70 -11.40 -7.32
CA LEU A 111 -4.67 -10.59 -6.72
C LEU A 111 -4.85 -10.49 -5.19
N PRO A 112 -3.78 -10.23 -4.43
CA PRO A 112 -3.85 -10.18 -2.98
C PRO A 112 -4.53 -8.94 -2.41
N GLY A 113 -4.87 -7.92 -3.23
CA GLY A 113 -5.50 -6.69 -2.79
C GLY A 113 -6.91 -6.93 -2.24
N GLU A 114 -7.14 -6.55 -0.99
CA GLU A 114 -8.42 -6.76 -0.31
C GLU A 114 -9.53 -5.84 -0.85
N LEU A 115 -9.19 -4.59 -1.20
CA LEU A 115 -10.17 -3.60 -1.68
C LEU A 115 -10.75 -3.91 -3.05
N ILE A 116 -10.06 -4.66 -3.90
CA ILE A 116 -10.59 -5.13 -5.18
C ILE A 116 -11.89 -5.92 -4.95
N HIS A 117 -11.94 -6.68 -3.85
CA HIS A 117 -13.07 -7.54 -3.50
C HIS A 117 -14.06 -6.86 -2.55
N ALA A 118 -13.57 -6.11 -1.56
CA ALA A 118 -14.40 -5.44 -0.57
C ALA A 118 -15.07 -4.17 -1.09
N GLY A 119 -14.44 -3.46 -2.02
CA GLY A 119 -14.86 -2.14 -2.48
C GLY A 119 -14.50 -1.02 -1.50
N SER A 120 -14.73 0.23 -1.91
CA SER A 120 -14.40 1.40 -1.09
C SER A 120 -15.46 1.66 0.01
N LEU A 121 -15.05 2.34 1.06
CA LEU A 121 -15.96 2.87 2.10
C LEU A 121 -16.92 3.93 1.55
N ASN A 122 -16.57 4.60 0.46
CA ASN A 122 -17.39 5.63 -0.17
C ASN A 122 -18.72 5.06 -0.67
N ALA A 123 -18.74 3.82 -1.15
CA ALA A 123 -19.97 3.14 -1.55
C ALA A 123 -20.94 2.95 -0.37
N PHE A 124 -20.43 2.64 0.83
CA PHE A 124 -21.23 2.54 2.04
C PHE A 124 -21.71 3.92 2.53
N ARG A 125 -20.83 4.93 2.52
CA ARG A 125 -21.14 6.30 2.92
C ARG A 125 -22.25 6.90 2.06
N ARG A 126 -22.21 6.69 0.74
CA ARG A 126 -23.28 7.13 -0.19
C ARG A 126 -24.62 6.47 0.10
N ARG A 127 -24.64 5.16 0.43
CA ARG A 127 -25.88 4.43 0.78
C ARG A 127 -26.45 4.87 2.12
N ALA A 128 -25.60 5.18 3.08
CA ALA A 128 -26.05 5.66 4.41
C ALA A 128 -26.59 7.10 4.39
N ALA A 129 -26.24 7.89 3.37
CA ALA A 129 -26.68 9.27 3.20
C ALA A 129 -27.93 9.41 2.31
N ALA A 130 -28.40 8.34 1.67
CA ALA A 130 -29.60 8.28 0.83
C ALA A 130 -30.83 7.80 1.60
#